data_7ad176499b6b3e0915a8b3a94b972194
#
_entry.id   7ad176499b6b3e0915a8b3a94b972194
#
_cell.length_a   1.000
_cell.length_b   1.000
_cell.length_c   1.000
_cell.angle_alpha   90.00
_cell.angle_beta   90.00
_cell.angle_gamma   90.00
#
_symmetry.space_group_name_H-M   'P 1'
#
loop_
_entity.id
_entity.type
_entity.pdbx_description
1 polymer ?
#
loop_
_entity_poly.entity_id
_entity_poly.type
_entity_poly.pdbx_seq_one_letter_code
_entity_poly.pdbx_strand_id
1 'polypeptide(L)'
;MQYRIKIILSLLLITQVLFAQDSIFDLARYGSVEDVMTFSKEDPSILTQKDERGSTPLVLACYYNNIDVVKYIIQNIDDINVTTKDGSPLMASAVKGYNAISKLLIASGADVNLQDANQTTALHYAVMFKNYDLVVMLLEAGANPSHKNNVGQSPMGFAVMQN
;
A
#
# COMPACT_ATOMS: atom_id res chain seq x y z
N MET A 1 28.37 -22.03 37.90
CA MET A 1 27.08 -21.37 37.72
C MET A 1 27.17 -20.16 36.75
N GLN A 2 28.13 -19.28 36.87
CA GLN A 2 28.32 -18.10 35.98
C GLN A 2 28.60 -18.45 34.50
N TYR A 3 29.27 -19.53 34.18
CA TYR A 3 29.56 -19.95 32.80
C TYR A 3 28.30 -20.38 32.02
N ARG A 4 27.34 -21.02 32.68
CA ARG A 4 26.06 -21.43 32.08
C ARG A 4 25.18 -20.22 31.78
N ILE A 5 25.20 -19.20 32.62
CA ILE A 5 24.45 -17.94 32.44
C ILE A 5 25.02 -17.15 31.26
N LYS A 6 26.35 -17.10 31.11
CA LYS A 6 27.02 -16.40 29.98
C LYS A 6 26.72 -17.11 28.65
N ILE A 7 26.66 -18.44 28.64
CA ILE A 7 26.32 -19.22 27.43
C ILE A 7 24.85 -19.01 27.04
N ILE A 8 23.93 -18.96 28.00
CA ILE A 8 22.52 -18.73 27.78
C ILE A 8 22.29 -17.30 27.29
N LEU A 9 22.97 -16.30 27.86
CA LEU A 9 22.93 -14.90 27.41
C LEU A 9 23.55 -14.73 26.01
N SER A 10 24.64 -15.44 25.70
CA SER A 10 25.23 -15.40 24.36
C SER A 10 24.37 -16.13 23.32
N LEU A 11 23.70 -17.23 23.69
CA LEU A 11 22.72 -17.90 22.82
C LEU A 11 21.47 -17.03 22.58
N LEU A 12 20.97 -16.32 23.60
CA LEU A 12 19.88 -15.35 23.46
C LEU A 12 20.26 -14.15 22.57
N LEU A 13 21.50 -13.64 22.69
CA LEU A 13 22.03 -12.60 21.80
C LEU A 13 22.27 -13.10 20.38
N ILE A 14 22.68 -14.35 20.20
CA ILE A 14 22.88 -14.95 18.85
C ILE A 14 21.55 -15.24 18.19
N THR A 15 20.51 -15.62 18.94
CA THR A 15 19.16 -15.78 18.38
C THR A 15 18.52 -14.45 18.00
N GLN A 16 18.87 -13.34 18.64
CA GLN A 16 18.44 -11.99 18.23
C GLN A 16 19.19 -11.47 17.00
N VAL A 17 20.39 -11.96 16.71
CA VAL A 17 21.18 -11.55 15.54
C VAL A 17 20.86 -12.41 14.30
N LEU A 18 20.21 -13.58 14.45
CA LEU A 18 19.84 -14.49 13.35
C LEU A 18 18.44 -14.26 12.78
N PHE A 19 17.59 -13.49 13.46
CA PHE A 19 16.45 -12.88 12.80
C PHE A 19 16.96 -11.59 12.19
N ALA A 20 17.27 -11.58 10.88
CA ALA A 20 17.17 -10.39 10.09
C ALA A 20 15.80 -9.80 10.49
N GLN A 21 15.83 -8.69 11.24
CA GLN A 21 14.61 -8.13 11.82
C GLN A 21 13.80 -7.66 10.64
N ASP A 22 12.80 -8.47 10.24
CA ASP A 22 11.90 -8.09 9.16
C ASP A 22 11.37 -6.70 9.51
N SER A 23 11.58 -5.76 8.63
CA SER A 23 11.04 -4.43 8.82
C SER A 23 9.53 -4.48 8.63
N ILE A 24 8.77 -3.57 9.23
CA ILE A 24 7.32 -3.45 8.96
C ILE A 24 7.06 -3.37 7.45
N PHE A 25 8.00 -2.83 6.68
CA PHE A 25 7.89 -2.72 5.23
C PHE A 25 8.04 -4.06 4.51
N ASP A 26 8.89 -4.97 5.02
CA ASP A 26 9.02 -6.33 4.47
C ASP A 26 7.84 -7.19 4.88
N LEU A 27 7.36 -7.04 6.11
CA LEU A 27 6.13 -7.68 6.57
C LEU A 27 4.91 -7.21 5.78
N ALA A 28 4.84 -5.93 5.44
CA ALA A 28 3.77 -5.41 4.59
C ALA A 28 3.79 -6.00 3.17
N ARG A 29 4.98 -6.26 2.62
CA ARG A 29 5.15 -6.87 1.29
C ARG A 29 4.82 -8.35 1.28
N TYR A 30 5.35 -9.11 2.25
CA TYR A 30 5.46 -10.57 2.15
C TYR A 30 5.10 -11.31 3.44
N GLY A 31 4.93 -10.60 4.56
CA GLY A 31 4.63 -11.19 5.86
C GLY A 31 3.17 -11.64 5.99
N SER A 32 2.91 -12.41 7.01
CA SER A 32 1.55 -12.74 7.43
C SER A 32 0.90 -11.57 8.19
N VAL A 33 -0.42 -11.57 8.29
CA VAL A 33 -1.12 -10.58 9.10
C VAL A 33 -0.76 -10.72 10.58
N GLU A 34 -0.51 -11.94 11.07
CA GLU A 34 -0.08 -12.24 12.43
C GLU A 34 1.29 -11.62 12.75
N ASP A 35 2.23 -11.64 11.80
CA ASP A 35 3.54 -11.00 11.96
C ASP A 35 3.38 -9.48 12.07
N VAL A 36 2.59 -8.87 11.19
CA VAL A 36 2.29 -7.43 11.23
C VAL A 36 1.58 -7.04 12.53
N MET A 37 0.59 -7.83 12.98
CA MET A 37 -0.11 -7.62 14.25
C MET A 37 0.86 -7.66 15.44
N THR A 38 1.73 -8.66 15.47
CA THR A 38 2.72 -8.84 16.54
C THR A 38 3.70 -7.67 16.55
N PHE A 39 4.20 -7.28 15.39
CA PHE A 39 5.18 -6.20 15.23
C PHE A 39 4.61 -4.82 15.59
N SER A 40 3.34 -4.56 15.26
CA SER A 40 2.66 -3.28 15.53
C SER A 40 2.02 -3.18 16.92
N LYS A 41 2.01 -4.28 17.71
CA LYS A 41 1.33 -4.33 19.00
C LYS A 41 1.92 -3.37 20.03
N GLU A 42 3.24 -3.23 20.06
CA GLU A 42 3.95 -2.38 21.03
C GLU A 42 3.99 -0.92 20.58
N ASP A 43 4.05 -0.68 19.26
CA ASP A 43 4.06 0.64 18.66
C ASP A 43 3.20 0.67 17.37
N PRO A 44 1.90 0.99 17.48
CA PRO A 44 1.03 1.08 16.31
C PRO A 44 1.43 2.15 15.31
N SER A 45 2.23 3.15 15.70
CA SER A 45 2.66 4.24 14.81
C SER A 45 3.52 3.75 13.64
N ILE A 46 4.12 2.56 13.76
CA ILE A 46 4.92 1.94 12.69
C ILE A 46 4.10 1.66 11.42
N LEU A 47 2.76 1.49 11.54
CA LEU A 47 1.87 1.26 10.40
C LEU A 47 1.76 2.46 9.46
N THR A 48 2.16 3.66 9.94
CA THR A 48 2.13 4.91 9.18
C THR A 48 3.51 5.45 8.83
N GLN A 49 4.58 4.79 9.28
CA GLN A 49 5.95 5.18 8.97
C GLN A 49 6.23 5.11 7.46
N LYS A 50 7.25 5.84 7.03
CA LYS A 50 7.71 5.83 5.64
C LYS A 50 9.10 5.19 5.56
N ASP A 51 9.29 4.33 4.55
CA ASP A 51 10.60 3.79 4.22
C ASP A 51 11.50 4.86 3.56
N GLU A 52 12.73 4.51 3.24
CA GLU A 52 13.71 5.40 2.57
C GLU A 52 13.22 5.96 1.23
N ARG A 53 12.27 5.27 0.58
CA ARG A 53 11.63 5.70 -0.67
C ARG A 53 10.41 6.56 -0.44
N GLY A 54 9.98 6.71 0.82
CA GLY A 54 8.77 7.43 1.23
C GLY A 54 7.50 6.60 1.15
N SER A 55 7.59 5.28 0.93
CA SER A 55 6.43 4.39 0.87
C SER A 55 5.96 4.00 2.28
N THR A 56 4.66 3.92 2.49
CA THR A 56 4.07 3.43 3.75
C THR A 56 3.80 1.92 3.68
N PRO A 57 3.67 1.23 4.83
CA PRO A 57 3.26 -0.17 4.86
C PRO A 57 1.99 -0.45 4.06
N LEU A 58 0.97 0.44 4.13
CA LEU A 58 -0.27 0.28 3.38
C LEU A 58 -0.04 0.31 1.86
N VAL A 59 0.76 1.27 1.36
CA VAL A 59 1.10 1.35 -0.08
C VAL A 59 1.81 0.08 -0.53
N LEU A 60 2.76 -0.42 0.27
CA LEU A 60 3.51 -1.64 -0.05
C LEU A 60 2.59 -2.88 -0.04
N ALA A 61 1.75 -3.05 0.97
CA ALA A 61 0.80 -4.16 1.04
C ALA A 61 -0.16 -4.16 -0.18
N CYS A 62 -0.62 -2.97 -0.61
CA CYS A 62 -1.44 -2.82 -1.81
C CYS A 62 -0.67 -3.19 -3.08
N TYR A 63 0.57 -2.76 -3.22
CA TYR A 63 1.40 -3.02 -4.40
C TYR A 63 1.80 -4.48 -4.53
N TYR A 64 1.98 -5.19 -3.40
CA TYR A 64 2.40 -6.60 -3.36
C TYR A 64 1.26 -7.60 -3.16
N ASN A 65 -0.01 -7.14 -3.25
CA ASN A 65 -1.22 -7.98 -3.16
C ASN A 65 -1.41 -8.68 -1.79
N ASN A 66 -0.92 -8.08 -0.72
CA ASN A 66 -1.09 -8.63 0.61
C ASN A 66 -2.41 -8.16 1.24
N ILE A 67 -3.53 -8.70 0.74
CA ILE A 67 -4.88 -8.23 1.07
C ILE A 67 -5.22 -8.34 2.56
N ASP A 68 -4.71 -9.35 3.27
CA ASP A 68 -5.02 -9.53 4.69
C ASP A 68 -4.28 -8.49 5.54
N VAL A 69 -3.04 -8.17 5.17
CA VAL A 69 -2.30 -7.05 5.76
C VAL A 69 -2.95 -5.70 5.43
N VAL A 70 -3.45 -5.51 4.18
CA VAL A 70 -4.21 -4.30 3.81
C VAL A 70 -5.42 -4.14 4.72
N LYS A 71 -6.24 -5.19 4.93
CA LYS A 71 -7.40 -5.14 5.84
C LYS A 71 -7.01 -4.74 7.25
N TYR A 72 -5.95 -5.36 7.77
CA TYR A 72 -5.48 -5.07 9.12
C TYR A 72 -5.01 -3.62 9.26
N ILE A 73 -4.18 -3.13 8.33
CA ILE A 73 -3.66 -1.76 8.40
C ILE A 73 -4.79 -0.74 8.32
N ILE A 74 -5.75 -0.89 7.40
CA ILE A 74 -6.89 0.04 7.25
C ILE A 74 -7.69 0.16 8.55
N GLN A 75 -7.83 -0.92 9.32
CA GLN A 75 -8.56 -0.93 10.58
C GLN A 75 -7.79 -0.28 11.75
N ASN A 76 -6.49 -0.06 11.59
CA ASN A 76 -5.59 0.39 12.66
C ASN A 76 -4.86 1.71 12.35
N ILE A 77 -5.25 2.42 11.31
CA ILE A 77 -4.75 3.76 10.98
C ILE A 77 -5.92 4.73 10.77
N ASP A 78 -5.70 6.01 11.07
CA ASP A 78 -6.73 7.05 10.95
C ASP A 78 -6.93 7.55 9.52
N ASP A 79 -5.86 7.54 8.71
CA ASP A 79 -5.88 8.06 7.34
C ASP A 79 -5.32 7.05 6.34
N ILE A 80 -6.20 6.54 5.47
CA ILE A 80 -5.84 5.64 4.38
C ILE A 80 -5.44 6.38 3.09
N ASN A 81 -5.54 7.72 3.09
CA ASN A 81 -5.30 8.58 1.94
C ASN A 81 -3.88 9.13 1.87
N VAL A 82 -2.96 8.52 2.62
CA VAL A 82 -1.55 8.92 2.62
C VAL A 82 -0.97 8.80 1.21
N THR A 83 -0.52 9.93 0.67
CA THR A 83 0.17 9.96 -0.62
C THR A 83 1.68 9.91 -0.45
N THR A 84 2.31 9.18 -1.34
CA THR A 84 3.76 9.13 -1.54
C THR A 84 4.09 9.79 -2.88
N LYS A 85 5.37 9.94 -3.21
CA LYS A 85 5.76 10.40 -4.56
C LYS A 85 5.24 9.47 -5.67
N ASP A 86 5.05 8.19 -5.35
CA ASP A 86 4.60 7.15 -6.28
C ASP A 86 3.05 6.98 -6.25
N GLY A 87 2.34 7.81 -5.47
CA GLY A 87 0.89 7.85 -5.39
C GLY A 87 0.30 7.31 -4.08
N SER A 88 -1.01 7.07 -4.11
CA SER A 88 -1.81 6.57 -2.97
C SER A 88 -1.88 5.02 -2.96
N PRO A 89 -2.34 4.42 -1.85
CA PRO A 89 -2.63 2.97 -1.79
C PRO A 89 -3.54 2.49 -2.93
N LEU A 90 -4.56 3.29 -3.29
CA LEU A 90 -5.48 2.98 -4.38
C LEU A 90 -4.77 2.99 -5.74
N MET A 91 -3.86 3.92 -5.98
CA MET A 91 -3.04 3.93 -7.20
C MET A 91 -2.12 2.73 -7.26
N ALA A 92 -1.51 2.33 -6.14
CA ALA A 92 -0.66 1.15 -6.07
C ALA A 92 -1.41 -0.12 -6.51
N SER A 93 -2.64 -0.32 -6.02
CA SER A 93 -3.49 -1.45 -6.43
C SER A 93 -3.96 -1.33 -7.88
N ALA A 94 -4.24 -0.10 -8.37
CA ALA A 94 -4.67 0.15 -9.74
C ALA A 94 -3.57 -0.17 -10.77
N VAL A 95 -2.32 0.26 -10.52
CA VAL A 95 -1.16 -0.04 -11.36
C VAL A 95 -0.93 -1.55 -11.49
N LYS A 96 -1.20 -2.30 -10.44
CA LYS A 96 -1.01 -3.76 -10.39
C LYS A 96 -2.25 -4.55 -10.83
N GLY A 97 -3.39 -3.89 -11.02
CA GLY A 97 -4.65 -4.54 -11.41
C GLY A 97 -5.29 -5.39 -10.29
N TYR A 98 -5.01 -5.09 -9.03
CA TYR A 98 -5.56 -5.84 -7.90
C TYR A 98 -6.93 -5.31 -7.49
N ASN A 99 -7.96 -5.66 -8.29
CA ASN A 99 -9.32 -5.17 -8.14
C ASN A 99 -9.94 -5.44 -6.76
N ALA A 100 -9.61 -6.56 -6.12
CA ALA A 100 -10.09 -6.87 -4.78
C ALA A 100 -9.59 -5.86 -3.74
N ILE A 101 -8.31 -5.45 -3.83
CA ILE A 101 -7.72 -4.43 -2.97
C ILE A 101 -8.31 -3.05 -3.28
N SER A 102 -8.42 -2.70 -4.58
CA SER A 102 -9.03 -1.43 -4.99
C SER A 102 -10.46 -1.30 -4.47
N LYS A 103 -11.26 -2.36 -4.59
CA LYS A 103 -12.63 -2.41 -4.06
C LYS A 103 -12.67 -2.22 -2.54
N LEU A 104 -11.76 -2.88 -1.82
CA LEU A 104 -11.65 -2.75 -0.37
C LEU A 104 -11.31 -1.31 0.03
N LEU A 105 -10.31 -0.69 -0.62
CA LEU A 105 -9.89 0.69 -0.35
C LEU A 105 -11.04 1.68 -0.61
N ILE A 106 -11.73 1.55 -1.75
CA ILE A 106 -12.88 2.41 -2.09
C ILE A 106 -13.98 2.26 -1.04
N ALA A 107 -14.32 1.03 -0.65
CA ALA A 107 -15.32 0.77 0.37
C ALA A 107 -14.92 1.30 1.77
N SER A 108 -13.62 1.46 2.02
CA SER A 108 -13.06 2.03 3.26
C SER A 108 -12.90 3.55 3.21
N GLY A 109 -13.37 4.24 2.15
CA GLY A 109 -13.33 5.69 2.04
C GLY A 109 -12.08 6.27 1.40
N ALA A 110 -11.36 5.47 0.58
CA ALA A 110 -10.23 6.01 -0.18
C ALA A 110 -10.70 7.10 -1.15
N ASP A 111 -10.00 8.24 -1.15
CA ASP A 111 -10.24 9.31 -2.11
C ASP A 111 -9.76 8.87 -3.51
N VAL A 112 -10.72 8.67 -4.41
CA VAL A 112 -10.49 8.19 -5.77
C VAL A 112 -9.86 9.25 -6.68
N ASN A 113 -9.81 10.52 -6.23
CA ASN A 113 -9.31 11.66 -7.00
C ASN A 113 -7.92 12.14 -6.55
N LEU A 114 -7.28 11.43 -5.61
CA LEU A 114 -5.90 11.72 -5.25
C LEU A 114 -4.99 11.63 -6.47
N GLN A 115 -3.90 12.40 -6.44
CA GLN A 115 -2.95 12.54 -7.52
C GLN A 115 -1.55 12.17 -7.04
N ASP A 116 -0.77 11.52 -7.91
CA ASP A 116 0.67 11.35 -7.71
C ASP A 116 1.45 12.63 -8.10
N ALA A 117 2.78 12.56 -8.08
CA ALA A 117 3.66 13.67 -8.48
C ALA A 117 3.46 14.12 -9.95
N ASN A 118 2.88 13.28 -10.80
CA ASN A 118 2.57 13.57 -12.19
C ASN A 118 1.13 14.07 -12.39
N GLN A 119 0.38 14.34 -11.32
CA GLN A 119 -1.05 14.62 -11.33
C GLN A 119 -1.88 13.48 -11.95
N THR A 120 -1.35 12.26 -11.90
CA THR A 120 -2.03 11.06 -12.39
C THR A 120 -2.91 10.50 -11.27
N THR A 121 -4.14 10.11 -11.59
CA THR A 121 -5.09 9.50 -10.64
C THR A 121 -5.19 7.98 -10.84
N ALA A 122 -5.84 7.29 -9.91
CA ALA A 122 -6.12 5.84 -10.05
C ALA A 122 -6.90 5.54 -11.34
N LEU A 123 -7.81 6.44 -11.78
CA LEU A 123 -8.58 6.27 -13.02
C LEU A 123 -7.68 6.34 -14.27
N HIS A 124 -6.64 7.18 -14.29
CA HIS A 124 -5.66 7.17 -15.37
C HIS A 124 -4.99 5.80 -15.50
N TYR A 125 -4.53 5.25 -14.38
CA TYR A 125 -3.88 3.92 -14.38
C TYR A 125 -4.85 2.81 -14.82
N ALA A 126 -6.09 2.83 -14.31
CA ALA A 126 -7.10 1.85 -14.72
C ALA A 126 -7.35 1.86 -16.22
N VAL A 127 -7.46 3.04 -16.84
CA VAL A 127 -7.63 3.19 -18.29
C VAL A 127 -6.36 2.78 -19.04
N MET A 128 -5.19 3.24 -18.60
CA MET A 128 -3.90 2.94 -19.23
C MET A 128 -3.65 1.43 -19.32
N PHE A 129 -3.99 0.70 -18.29
CA PHE A 129 -3.83 -0.77 -18.22
C PHE A 129 -5.07 -1.56 -18.69
N LYS A 130 -6.07 -0.88 -19.27
CA LYS A 130 -7.31 -1.48 -19.78
C LYS A 130 -8.08 -2.31 -18.73
N ASN A 131 -8.01 -1.90 -17.47
CA ASN A 131 -8.73 -2.54 -16.38
C ASN A 131 -10.16 -1.99 -16.31
N TYR A 132 -11.03 -2.47 -17.19
CA TYR A 132 -12.39 -1.94 -17.33
C TYR A 132 -13.24 -2.12 -16.07
N ASP A 133 -13.06 -3.20 -15.32
CA ASP A 133 -13.77 -3.41 -14.05
C ASP A 133 -13.41 -2.33 -13.03
N LEU A 134 -12.12 -2.01 -12.94
CA LEU A 134 -11.67 -0.93 -12.05
C LEU A 134 -12.11 0.46 -12.54
N VAL A 135 -12.13 0.68 -13.86
CA VAL A 135 -12.67 1.93 -14.44
C VAL A 135 -14.11 2.15 -13.99
N VAL A 136 -14.96 1.12 -14.09
CA VAL A 136 -16.36 1.20 -13.63
C VAL A 136 -16.43 1.51 -12.14
N MET A 137 -15.72 0.74 -11.30
CA MET A 137 -15.69 0.95 -9.85
C MET A 137 -15.26 2.37 -9.46
N LEU A 138 -14.24 2.91 -10.12
CA LEU A 138 -13.74 4.26 -9.84
C LEU A 138 -14.74 5.34 -10.26
N LEU A 139 -15.39 5.19 -11.43
CA LEU A 139 -16.39 6.14 -11.90
C LEU A 139 -17.63 6.13 -10.99
N GLU A 140 -18.12 4.96 -10.57
CA GLU A 140 -19.21 4.83 -9.61
C GLU A 140 -18.86 5.45 -8.25
N ALA A 141 -17.58 5.43 -7.85
CA ALA A 141 -17.08 6.07 -6.65
C ALA A 141 -16.81 7.59 -6.83
N GLY A 142 -17.09 8.18 -7.99
CA GLY A 142 -16.97 9.63 -8.23
C GLY A 142 -15.59 10.07 -8.73
N ALA A 143 -14.81 9.18 -9.37
CA ALA A 143 -13.56 9.58 -10.01
C ALA A 143 -13.82 10.53 -11.20
N ASN A 144 -13.00 11.57 -11.33
CA ASN A 144 -13.12 12.57 -12.38
C ASN A 144 -12.47 12.10 -13.70
N PRO A 145 -13.24 11.77 -14.75
CA PRO A 145 -12.69 11.29 -16.02
C PRO A 145 -12.04 12.38 -16.87
N SER A 146 -12.24 13.66 -16.53
CA SER A 146 -11.73 14.82 -17.26
C SER A 146 -10.50 15.45 -16.61
N HIS A 147 -10.06 14.95 -15.44
CA HIS A 147 -8.87 15.43 -14.76
C HIS A 147 -7.65 15.26 -15.67
N LYS A 148 -6.84 16.31 -15.85
CA LYS A 148 -5.64 16.26 -16.69
C LYS A 148 -4.39 16.11 -15.83
N ASN A 149 -3.54 15.16 -16.19
CA ASN A 149 -2.20 15.01 -15.62
C ASN A 149 -1.22 16.09 -16.14
N ASN A 150 0.03 16.07 -15.67
CA ASN A 150 1.07 17.05 -16.03
C ASN A 150 1.40 17.13 -17.53
N VAL A 151 1.05 16.10 -18.31
CA VAL A 151 1.22 16.12 -19.78
C VAL A 151 -0.08 16.48 -20.52
N GLY A 152 -1.10 16.95 -19.78
CA GLY A 152 -2.37 17.39 -20.34
C GLY A 152 -3.34 16.29 -20.75
N GLN A 153 -3.06 15.03 -20.41
CA GLN A 153 -3.89 13.89 -20.75
C GLN A 153 -4.90 13.59 -19.64
N SER A 154 -6.15 13.31 -20.02
CA SER A 154 -7.19 12.85 -19.11
C SER A 154 -7.44 11.35 -19.30
N PRO A 155 -8.03 10.65 -18.28
CA PRO A 155 -8.46 9.27 -18.45
C PRO A 155 -9.33 9.06 -19.70
N MET A 156 -10.28 9.94 -19.93
CA MET A 156 -11.12 9.91 -21.14
C MET A 156 -10.30 10.08 -22.42
N GLY A 157 -9.31 11.00 -22.43
CA GLY A 157 -8.41 11.19 -23.57
C GLY A 157 -7.57 9.96 -23.88
N PHE A 158 -7.06 9.27 -22.85
CA PHE A 158 -6.36 7.99 -23.03
C PHE A 158 -7.26 6.91 -23.64
N ALA A 159 -8.52 6.79 -23.17
CA ALA A 159 -9.46 5.81 -23.71
C ALA A 159 -9.72 6.01 -25.20
N VAL A 160 -9.83 7.27 -25.66
CA VAL A 160 -10.04 7.60 -27.09
C VAL A 160 -8.81 7.25 -27.94
N MET A 161 -7.59 7.42 -27.41
CA MET A 161 -6.36 7.11 -28.17
C MET A 161 -6.08 5.60 -28.29
N GLN A 162 -6.71 4.78 -27.48
CA GLN A 162 -6.48 3.32 -27.45
C GLN A 162 -7.45 2.52 -28.32
N ASN A 163 -8.45 3.19 -28.90
CA ASN A 163 -9.38 2.63 -29.89
C ASN A 163 -8.92 2.92 -31.32
#